data_f051a26f9f2239acba4baa14e514dd16
#
_entry.id   f051a26f9f2239acba4baa14e514dd16
#
_cell.length_a   1.000
_cell.length_b   1.000
_cell.length_c   1.000
_cell.angle_alpha   90.00
_cell.angle_beta   90.00
_cell.angle_gamma   90.00
#
_symmetry.space_group_name_H-M   'P 1'
#
loop_
_entity.id
_entity.type
_entity.pdbx_description
1 polymer ?
#
loop_
_entity_poly.entity_id
_entity_poly.type
_entity_poly.pdbx_seq_one_letter_code
_entity_poly.pdbx_strand_id
1 'polypeptide(L)'
;MKTINYVLSGLGGQGILFMTKVFASTALEKGYNILGAETHGMAQRGGSVVSHLRVGEARSSLVRAGAADFLISMDESEAYRYLPYLKKGGTLFANAPSKSFPDKRVAAYLKQNNIKAFSMEASKKAMDLGSPKSTNLAMVAFYSAFGVGPLNADDLRSTVEKMSPAKVKETNLKIFDACYDTGKKIAAAG
;
A
#
# COMPACT_ATOMS: atom_id res chain seq x y z
N MET A 1 -7.91 17.74 -10.45
CA MET A 1 -6.62 17.32 -9.81
C MET A 1 -5.89 16.39 -10.77
N LYS A 2 -4.56 16.47 -10.89
CA LYS A 2 -3.77 15.49 -11.67
C LYS A 2 -4.03 14.09 -11.12
N THR A 3 -4.24 13.11 -12.01
CA THR A 3 -4.48 11.71 -11.60
C THR A 3 -3.28 11.13 -10.87
N ILE A 4 -3.52 10.54 -9.73
CA ILE A 4 -2.54 9.77 -8.95
C ILE A 4 -2.86 8.28 -9.09
N ASN A 5 -1.86 7.49 -9.46
CA ASN A 5 -2.00 6.09 -9.78
C ASN A 5 -1.36 5.23 -8.69
N TYR A 6 -2.16 4.35 -8.11
CA TYR A 6 -1.74 3.36 -7.14
C TYR A 6 -1.78 1.97 -7.77
N VAL A 7 -0.78 1.17 -7.49
CA VAL A 7 -0.78 -0.28 -7.70
C VAL A 7 -0.63 -0.92 -6.33
N LEU A 8 -1.57 -1.78 -5.98
CA LEU A 8 -1.62 -2.49 -4.70
C LEU A 8 -1.46 -3.97 -5.01
N SER A 9 -0.43 -4.62 -4.48
CA SER A 9 -0.09 -6.00 -4.84
C SER A 9 0.14 -6.89 -3.62
N GLY A 10 -0.02 -8.18 -3.83
CA GLY A 10 0.23 -9.20 -2.82
C GLY A 10 -0.31 -10.56 -3.22
N LEU A 11 -0.41 -11.46 -2.26
CA LEU A 11 -0.92 -12.80 -2.46
C LEU A 11 -2.38 -12.92 -2.04
N GLY A 12 -3.11 -13.82 -2.68
CA GLY A 12 -4.49 -14.13 -2.34
C GLY A 12 -4.64 -14.49 -0.86
N GLY A 13 -5.57 -13.83 -0.18
CA GLY A 13 -5.80 -13.95 1.26
C GLY A 13 -5.15 -12.87 2.13
N GLN A 14 -4.26 -12.04 1.61
CA GLN A 14 -3.62 -10.95 2.37
C GLN A 14 -4.48 -9.69 2.54
N GLY A 15 -5.66 -9.63 1.93
CA GLY A 15 -6.58 -8.51 2.11
C GLY A 15 -6.29 -7.29 1.23
N ILE A 16 -5.75 -7.49 0.03
CA ILE A 16 -5.51 -6.44 -0.97
C ILE A 16 -6.79 -5.67 -1.26
N LEU A 17 -7.91 -6.37 -1.45
CA LEU A 17 -9.21 -5.74 -1.73
C LEU A 17 -9.68 -4.82 -0.61
N PHE A 18 -9.44 -5.19 0.65
CA PHE A 18 -9.78 -4.34 1.78
C PHE A 18 -8.92 -3.08 1.77
N MET A 19 -7.61 -3.21 1.54
CA MET A 19 -6.70 -2.09 1.41
C MET A 19 -7.15 -1.14 0.29
N THR A 20 -7.48 -1.68 -0.89
CA THR A 20 -8.01 -0.89 -2.01
C THR A 20 -9.29 -0.15 -1.64
N LYS A 21 -10.22 -0.81 -0.92
CA LYS A 21 -11.45 -0.18 -0.45
C LYS A 21 -11.20 0.97 0.51
N VAL A 22 -10.24 0.84 1.43
CA VAL A 22 -9.86 1.94 2.35
C VAL A 22 -9.39 3.15 1.55
N PHE A 23 -8.45 2.97 0.60
CA PHE A 23 -7.97 4.07 -0.24
C PHE A 23 -9.09 4.69 -1.09
N ALA A 24 -9.93 3.85 -1.70
CA ALA A 24 -11.05 4.31 -2.53
C ALA A 24 -12.08 5.09 -1.72
N SER A 25 -12.51 4.58 -0.56
CA SER A 25 -13.47 5.26 0.31
C SER A 25 -12.93 6.58 0.82
N THR A 26 -11.66 6.63 1.23
CA THR A 26 -11.01 7.87 1.64
C THR A 26 -11.00 8.90 0.52
N ALA A 27 -10.66 8.47 -0.71
CA ALA A 27 -10.65 9.36 -1.87
C ALA A 27 -12.05 9.90 -2.19
N LEU A 28 -13.08 9.06 -2.11
CA LEU A 28 -14.48 9.46 -2.34
C LEU A 28 -14.96 10.45 -1.26
N GLU A 29 -14.65 10.20 0.01
CA GLU A 29 -14.99 11.13 1.11
C GLU A 29 -14.35 12.52 0.93
N LYS A 30 -13.21 12.57 0.26
CA LYS A 30 -12.52 13.83 -0.13
C LYS A 30 -13.06 14.45 -1.41
N GLY A 31 -14.07 13.85 -2.04
CA GLY A 31 -14.67 14.34 -3.29
C GLY A 31 -13.84 14.06 -4.54
N TYR A 32 -12.88 13.15 -4.48
CA TYR A 32 -12.10 12.76 -5.65
C TYR A 32 -12.82 11.69 -6.49
N ASN A 33 -12.74 11.82 -7.80
CA ASN A 33 -13.13 10.73 -8.70
C ASN A 33 -12.15 9.56 -8.55
N ILE A 34 -12.67 8.35 -8.66
CA ILE A 34 -11.85 7.14 -8.64
C ILE A 34 -12.22 6.19 -9.78
N LEU A 35 -11.23 5.51 -10.30
CA LEU A 35 -11.41 4.34 -11.16
C LEU A 35 -10.51 3.22 -10.61
N GLY A 36 -11.05 2.01 -10.53
CA GLY A 36 -10.31 0.83 -10.06
C GLY A 36 -10.52 -0.37 -10.96
N ALA A 37 -9.53 -1.25 -10.98
CA ALA A 37 -9.60 -2.57 -11.58
C ALA A 37 -8.77 -3.54 -10.76
N GLU A 38 -9.25 -4.77 -10.67
CA GLU A 38 -8.61 -5.83 -9.90
C GLU A 38 -8.34 -7.02 -10.80
N THR A 39 -7.16 -7.59 -10.66
CA THR A 39 -6.79 -8.84 -11.35
C THR A 39 -6.40 -9.87 -10.30
N HIS A 40 -7.07 -10.99 -10.33
CA HIS A 40 -6.81 -12.13 -9.47
C HIS A 40 -6.16 -13.23 -10.27
N GLY A 41 -5.11 -13.82 -9.73
CA GLY A 41 -4.56 -15.08 -10.26
C GLY A 41 -5.59 -16.22 -10.13
N MET A 42 -5.41 -17.30 -10.90
CA MET A 42 -6.33 -18.45 -10.92
C MET A 42 -6.42 -19.18 -9.57
N ALA A 43 -5.44 -19.05 -8.69
CA ALA A 43 -5.48 -19.62 -7.35
C ALA A 43 -6.17 -18.67 -6.36
N GLN A 44 -7.23 -19.13 -5.70
CA GLN A 44 -7.95 -18.34 -4.69
C GLN A 44 -7.11 -18.02 -3.43
N ARG A 45 -6.09 -18.83 -3.15
CA ARG A 45 -5.13 -18.62 -2.06
C ARG A 45 -3.70 -18.74 -2.59
N GLY A 46 -2.83 -17.81 -2.20
CA GLY A 46 -1.42 -17.82 -2.58
C GLY A 46 -1.14 -17.39 -4.04
N GLY A 47 -2.16 -17.18 -4.88
CA GLY A 47 -1.98 -16.59 -6.20
C GLY A 47 -1.71 -15.10 -6.13
N SER A 48 -1.00 -14.57 -7.14
CA SER A 48 -0.76 -13.12 -7.27
C SER A 48 -2.08 -12.37 -7.41
N VAL A 49 -2.22 -11.28 -6.65
CA VAL A 49 -3.36 -10.35 -6.71
C VAL A 49 -2.82 -8.94 -6.90
N VAL A 50 -3.39 -8.22 -7.86
CA VAL A 50 -3.08 -6.82 -8.06
C VAL A 50 -4.35 -6.00 -8.21
N SER A 51 -4.37 -4.86 -7.55
CA SER A 51 -5.41 -3.84 -7.69
C SER A 51 -4.79 -2.56 -8.23
N HIS A 52 -5.43 -2.00 -9.23
CA HIS A 52 -5.12 -0.70 -9.79
C HIS A 52 -6.15 0.29 -9.26
N LEU A 53 -5.70 1.39 -8.66
CA LEU A 53 -6.57 2.46 -8.19
C LEU A 53 -6.05 3.79 -8.75
N ARG A 54 -6.91 4.54 -9.39
CA ARG A 54 -6.61 5.85 -9.98
C ARG A 54 -7.49 6.89 -9.32
N VAL A 55 -6.87 7.85 -8.66
CA VAL A 55 -7.55 8.93 -7.93
C VAL A 55 -7.39 10.23 -8.71
N GLY A 56 -8.50 10.89 -9.03
CA GLY A 56 -8.58 12.08 -9.87
C GLY A 56 -9.18 11.79 -11.25
N GLU A 57 -8.91 12.64 -12.23
CA GLU A 57 -9.49 12.50 -13.57
C GLU A 57 -8.76 11.44 -14.39
N ALA A 58 -9.34 10.26 -14.50
CA ALA A 58 -8.82 9.16 -15.28
C ALA A 58 -9.88 8.66 -16.29
N ARG A 59 -9.43 8.20 -17.46
CA ARG A 59 -10.32 7.69 -18.52
C ARG A 59 -10.35 6.16 -18.63
N SER A 60 -9.54 5.46 -17.85
CA SER A 60 -9.47 4.01 -17.81
C SER A 60 -9.09 3.56 -16.42
N SER A 61 -9.47 2.35 -16.01
CA SER A 61 -9.21 1.82 -14.67
C SER A 61 -7.80 1.23 -14.52
N LEU A 62 -7.21 0.70 -15.60
CA LEU A 62 -5.87 0.08 -15.53
C LEU A 62 -4.76 1.13 -15.53
N VAL A 63 -3.82 0.97 -14.62
CA VAL A 63 -2.55 1.70 -14.61
C VAL A 63 -1.61 1.03 -15.60
N ARG A 64 -1.05 1.80 -16.52
CA ARG A 64 -0.04 1.30 -17.48
C ARG A 64 1.30 1.07 -16.77
N ALA A 65 2.10 0.15 -17.32
CA ALA A 65 3.50 0.02 -16.91
C ALA A 65 4.22 1.38 -17.00
N GLY A 66 5.04 1.68 -16.01
CA GLY A 66 5.77 2.96 -15.91
C GLY A 66 4.90 4.18 -15.56
N ALA A 67 3.65 3.99 -15.07
CA ALA A 67 2.74 5.10 -14.79
C ALA A 67 2.27 5.17 -13.32
N ALA A 68 2.58 4.20 -12.48
CA ALA A 68 2.20 4.22 -11.07
C ALA A 68 3.04 5.24 -10.29
N ASP A 69 2.36 6.08 -9.54
CA ASP A 69 3.01 6.98 -8.56
C ASP A 69 3.46 6.19 -7.34
N PHE A 70 2.63 5.25 -6.90
CA PHE A 70 2.86 4.42 -5.72
C PHE A 70 2.61 2.95 -6.03
N LEU A 71 3.52 2.10 -5.56
CA LEU A 71 3.35 0.66 -5.46
C LEU A 71 3.36 0.29 -3.98
N ILE A 72 2.27 -0.31 -3.49
CA ILE A 72 2.15 -0.76 -2.11
C ILE A 72 1.99 -2.27 -2.14
N SER A 73 2.98 -2.99 -1.65
CA SER A 73 3.00 -4.45 -1.74
C SER A 73 2.94 -5.11 -0.37
N MET A 74 2.06 -6.10 -0.27
CA MET A 74 1.90 -6.93 0.93
C MET A 74 2.90 -8.08 1.01
N ASP A 75 3.70 -8.26 -0.05
CA ASP A 75 4.67 -9.34 -0.20
C ASP A 75 5.89 -8.87 -0.98
N GLU A 76 7.08 -9.30 -0.56
CA GLU A 76 8.34 -8.86 -1.19
C GLU A 76 8.46 -9.33 -2.65
N SER A 77 8.06 -10.57 -2.95
CA SER A 77 8.14 -11.11 -4.31
C SER A 77 7.17 -10.40 -5.26
N GLU A 78 5.99 -10.04 -4.75
CA GLU A 78 5.01 -9.28 -5.49
C GLU A 78 5.43 -7.80 -5.67
N ALA A 79 6.18 -7.23 -4.71
CA ALA A 79 6.80 -5.92 -4.88
C ALA A 79 7.72 -5.89 -6.11
N TYR A 80 8.55 -6.91 -6.27
CA TYR A 80 9.46 -7.01 -7.43
C TYR A 80 8.72 -7.34 -8.72
N ARG A 81 7.69 -8.19 -8.67
CA ARG A 81 6.85 -8.54 -9.82
C ARG A 81 6.17 -7.31 -10.43
N TYR A 82 5.65 -6.42 -9.60
CA TYR A 82 4.92 -5.22 -10.04
C TYR A 82 5.78 -3.95 -10.11
N LEU A 83 7.06 -4.05 -9.79
CA LEU A 83 8.00 -2.93 -9.89
C LEU A 83 7.99 -2.22 -11.27
N PRO A 84 7.85 -2.92 -12.41
CA PRO A 84 7.77 -2.28 -13.73
C PRO A 84 6.57 -1.33 -13.90
N TYR A 85 5.57 -1.38 -13.03
CA TYR A 85 4.46 -0.43 -13.06
C TYR A 85 4.82 0.95 -12.53
N LEU A 86 5.84 1.06 -11.65
CA LEU A 86 6.26 2.34 -11.12
C LEU A 86 6.84 3.24 -12.20
N LYS A 87 6.45 4.50 -12.17
CA LYS A 87 7.08 5.55 -12.98
C LYS A 87 8.47 5.89 -12.45
N LYS A 88 9.28 6.54 -13.25
CA LYS A 88 10.51 7.20 -12.76
C LYS A 88 10.15 8.20 -11.66
N GLY A 89 10.89 8.16 -10.55
CA GLY A 89 10.61 8.97 -9.36
C GLY A 89 9.41 8.51 -8.54
N GLY A 90 8.82 7.35 -8.84
CA GLY A 90 7.75 6.75 -8.04
C GLY A 90 8.25 6.20 -6.70
N THR A 91 7.33 5.74 -5.86
CA THR A 91 7.66 5.22 -4.52
C THR A 91 7.10 3.84 -4.32
N LEU A 92 7.95 2.92 -3.83
CA LEU A 92 7.61 1.56 -3.42
C LEU A 92 7.51 1.47 -1.90
N PHE A 93 6.40 0.92 -1.43
CA PHE A 93 6.19 0.52 -0.03
C PHE A 93 5.99 -0.99 0.03
N ALA A 94 6.78 -1.70 0.83
CA ALA A 94 6.71 -3.16 0.88
C ALA A 94 6.62 -3.70 2.31
N ASN A 95 5.82 -4.74 2.49
CA ASN A 95 5.90 -5.60 3.65
C ASN A 95 7.07 -6.56 3.44
N ALA A 96 8.22 -6.21 3.98
CA ALA A 96 9.46 -6.95 3.82
C ALA A 96 10.44 -6.65 4.96
N PRO A 97 11.43 -7.55 5.21
CA PRO A 97 12.47 -7.32 6.21
C PRO A 97 13.35 -6.11 5.83
N SER A 98 13.38 -5.09 6.68
CA SER A 98 14.08 -3.82 6.38
C SER A 98 15.61 -3.98 6.20
N LYS A 99 16.19 -5.05 6.74
CA LYS A 99 17.66 -5.31 6.64
C LYS A 99 18.09 -5.87 5.29
N SER A 100 17.20 -6.54 4.57
CA SER A 100 17.49 -7.21 3.29
C SER A 100 16.76 -6.61 2.09
N PHE A 101 15.80 -5.71 2.34
CA PHE A 101 15.05 -5.04 1.30
C PHE A 101 15.62 -3.64 1.00
N PRO A 102 15.72 -3.23 -0.27
CA PRO A 102 15.50 -4.03 -1.47
C PRO A 102 16.67 -4.98 -1.78
N ASP A 103 16.39 -6.10 -2.45
CA ASP A 103 17.42 -7.03 -2.92
C ASP A 103 18.48 -6.28 -3.75
N LYS A 104 19.75 -6.62 -3.55
CA LYS A 104 20.89 -5.96 -4.22
C LYS A 104 20.78 -5.97 -5.76
N ARG A 105 20.16 -7.02 -6.34
CA ARG A 105 19.94 -7.14 -7.78
C ARG A 105 18.97 -6.09 -8.32
N VAL A 106 18.07 -5.60 -7.47
CA VAL A 106 17.05 -4.60 -7.82
C VAL A 106 17.52 -3.18 -7.49
N ALA A 107 18.46 -3.03 -6.58
CA ALA A 107 18.95 -1.72 -6.10
C ALA A 107 19.44 -0.81 -7.24
N ALA A 108 20.17 -1.38 -8.23
CA ALA A 108 20.65 -0.62 -9.39
C ALA A 108 19.49 -0.07 -10.23
N TYR A 109 18.45 -0.88 -10.47
CA TYR A 109 17.25 -0.46 -11.18
C TYR A 109 16.51 0.67 -10.46
N LEU A 110 16.33 0.55 -9.13
CA LEU A 110 15.67 1.58 -8.32
C LEU A 110 16.43 2.91 -8.43
N LYS A 111 17.76 2.87 -8.27
CA LYS A 111 18.64 4.06 -8.39
C LYS A 111 18.55 4.69 -9.78
N GLN A 112 18.66 3.89 -10.84
CA GLN A 112 18.61 4.37 -12.23
C GLN A 112 17.28 5.06 -12.56
N ASN A 113 16.19 4.59 -11.97
CA ASN A 113 14.86 5.13 -12.18
C ASN A 113 14.43 6.15 -11.10
N ASN A 114 15.34 6.52 -10.19
CA ASN A 114 15.06 7.43 -9.07
C ASN A 114 13.83 6.99 -8.25
N ILE A 115 13.64 5.67 -8.08
CA ILE A 115 12.55 5.10 -7.29
C ILE A 115 12.98 5.03 -5.83
N LYS A 116 12.16 5.59 -4.95
CA LYS A 116 12.31 5.44 -3.50
C LYS A 116 11.67 4.13 -3.07
N ALA A 117 12.36 3.37 -2.21
CA ALA A 117 11.83 2.11 -1.70
C ALA A 117 11.92 2.07 -0.17
N PHE A 118 10.79 1.82 0.47
CA PHE A 118 10.65 1.74 1.93
C PHE A 118 10.01 0.42 2.30
N SER A 119 10.45 -0.18 3.40
CA SER A 119 9.85 -1.41 3.89
C SER A 119 9.66 -1.41 5.41
N MET A 120 8.70 -2.19 5.83
CA MET A 120 8.40 -2.50 7.21
C MET A 120 7.95 -3.96 7.32
N GLU A 121 8.32 -4.66 8.38
CA GLU A 121 7.80 -6.01 8.70
C GLU A 121 6.36 -5.91 9.23
N ALA A 122 5.43 -5.51 8.35
CA ALA A 122 4.05 -5.22 8.72
C ALA A 122 3.32 -6.45 9.27
N SER A 123 3.57 -7.63 8.69
CA SER A 123 2.99 -8.90 9.18
C SER A 123 3.45 -9.23 10.59
N LYS A 124 4.73 -9.05 10.89
CA LYS A 124 5.27 -9.27 12.23
C LYS A 124 4.65 -8.31 13.24
N LYS A 125 4.59 -7.01 12.90
CA LYS A 125 3.96 -6.00 13.76
C LYS A 125 2.49 -6.29 14.03
N ALA A 126 1.72 -6.66 13.01
CA ALA A 126 0.33 -7.03 13.16
C ALA A 126 0.15 -8.26 14.06
N MET A 127 1.04 -9.24 13.94
CA MET A 127 1.07 -10.45 14.79
C MET A 127 1.41 -10.09 16.24
N ASP A 128 2.45 -9.29 16.47
CA ASP A 128 2.88 -8.85 17.81
C ASP A 128 1.79 -8.05 18.53
N LEU A 129 0.91 -7.37 17.78
CA LEU A 129 -0.24 -6.62 18.28
C LEU A 129 -1.54 -7.46 18.35
N GLY A 130 -1.43 -8.78 18.19
CA GLY A 130 -2.54 -9.73 18.37
C GLY A 130 -3.51 -9.86 17.19
N SER A 131 -3.19 -9.32 16.02
CA SER A 131 -4.07 -9.44 14.84
C SER A 131 -3.30 -9.71 13.54
N PRO A 132 -2.85 -10.95 13.31
CA PRO A 132 -2.11 -11.31 12.10
C PRO A 132 -2.85 -10.99 10.78
N LYS A 133 -4.18 -10.92 10.83
CA LYS A 133 -5.02 -10.60 9.67
C LYS A 133 -5.04 -9.12 9.31
N SER A 134 -4.48 -8.25 10.15
CA SER A 134 -4.50 -6.79 9.96
C SER A 134 -3.21 -6.26 9.30
N THR A 135 -2.42 -7.10 8.65
CA THR A 135 -1.23 -6.70 7.88
C THR A 135 -1.55 -5.64 6.82
N ASN A 136 -2.71 -5.74 6.18
CA ASN A 136 -3.19 -4.75 5.22
C ASN A 136 -3.38 -3.36 5.85
N LEU A 137 -3.94 -3.28 7.06
CA LEU A 137 -4.07 -2.02 7.80
C LEU A 137 -2.70 -1.46 8.22
N ALA A 138 -1.79 -2.33 8.64
CA ALA A 138 -0.42 -1.94 8.95
C ALA A 138 0.26 -1.28 7.74
N MET A 139 0.04 -1.80 6.54
CA MET A 139 0.60 -1.21 5.31
C MET A 139 -0.09 0.10 4.90
N VAL A 140 -1.41 0.24 5.12
CA VAL A 140 -2.11 1.53 4.94
C VAL A 140 -1.51 2.60 5.84
N ALA A 141 -1.32 2.28 7.12
CA ALA A 141 -0.73 3.17 8.10
C ALA A 141 0.73 3.52 7.76
N PHE A 142 1.50 2.51 7.36
CA PHE A 142 2.90 2.70 6.93
C PHE A 142 2.98 3.70 5.76
N TYR A 143 2.19 3.49 4.70
CA TYR A 143 2.12 4.42 3.58
C TYR A 143 1.75 5.85 4.04
N SER A 144 0.71 5.98 4.88
CA SER A 144 0.19 7.28 5.30
C SER A 144 1.20 8.12 6.09
N ALA A 145 2.16 7.48 6.74
CA ALA A 145 3.20 8.13 7.54
C ALA A 145 4.17 8.98 6.71
N PHE A 146 4.26 8.74 5.42
CA PHE A 146 5.18 9.48 4.53
C PHE A 146 4.58 10.79 4.02
N GLY A 147 3.30 11.05 4.21
CA GLY A 147 2.65 12.27 3.79
C GLY A 147 2.67 12.49 2.27
N VAL A 148 2.71 11.42 1.49
CA VAL A 148 2.76 11.47 0.02
C VAL A 148 1.39 11.22 -0.59
N GLY A 149 1.12 11.84 -1.74
CA GLY A 149 -0.16 11.73 -2.42
C GLY A 149 -1.29 12.54 -1.78
N PRO A 150 -2.54 12.38 -2.24
CA PRO A 150 -3.67 13.21 -1.84
C PRO A 150 -4.39 12.72 -0.56
N LEU A 151 -4.06 11.52 -0.06
CA LEU A 151 -4.74 10.88 1.07
C LEU A 151 -3.83 10.96 2.30
N ASN A 152 -4.19 11.82 3.24
CA ASN A 152 -3.41 12.01 4.46
C ASN A 152 -3.73 10.95 5.52
N ALA A 153 -2.95 10.92 6.59
CA ALA A 153 -3.04 9.91 7.63
C ALA A 153 -4.36 9.97 8.40
N ASP A 154 -4.84 11.18 8.72
CA ASP A 154 -6.07 11.37 9.50
C ASP A 154 -7.29 10.88 8.72
N ASP A 155 -7.35 11.19 7.41
CA ASP A 155 -8.43 10.71 6.54
C ASP A 155 -8.42 9.18 6.42
N LEU A 156 -7.25 8.57 6.18
CA LEU A 156 -7.12 7.12 6.10
C LEU A 156 -7.47 6.43 7.42
N ARG A 157 -7.02 6.99 8.55
CA ARG A 157 -7.35 6.49 9.88
C ARG A 157 -8.84 6.54 10.17
N SER A 158 -9.48 7.66 9.84
CA SER A 158 -10.94 7.82 9.98
C SER A 158 -11.71 6.79 9.14
N THR A 159 -11.28 6.56 7.91
CA THR A 159 -11.90 5.54 7.05
C THR A 159 -11.71 4.13 7.63
N VAL A 160 -10.52 3.80 8.14
CA VAL A 160 -10.26 2.52 8.83
C VAL A 160 -11.18 2.37 10.03
N GLU A 161 -11.36 3.43 10.81
CA GLU A 161 -12.26 3.41 11.96
C GLU A 161 -13.71 3.11 11.57
N LYS A 162 -14.22 3.79 10.54
CA LYS A 162 -15.59 3.60 10.02
C LYS A 162 -15.80 2.20 9.44
N MET A 163 -14.81 1.66 8.75
CA MET A 163 -14.90 0.36 8.07
C MET A 163 -14.61 -0.82 9.00
N SER A 164 -14.07 -0.59 10.17
CA SER A 164 -13.74 -1.65 11.13
C SER A 164 -14.98 -2.13 11.88
N PRO A 165 -15.27 -3.45 11.88
CA PRO A 165 -16.29 -4.02 12.74
C PRO A 165 -16.04 -3.67 14.21
N ALA A 166 -17.10 -3.40 14.98
CA ALA A 166 -16.99 -2.96 16.39
C ALA A 166 -16.08 -3.87 17.23
N LYS A 167 -16.17 -5.20 17.03
CA LYS A 167 -15.38 -6.19 17.77
C LYS A 167 -13.87 -6.04 17.64
N VAL A 168 -13.37 -5.53 16.51
CA VAL A 168 -11.94 -5.42 16.20
C VAL A 168 -11.47 -3.98 15.98
N LYS A 169 -12.37 -3.00 16.11
CA LYS A 169 -12.09 -1.59 15.84
C LYS A 169 -10.89 -1.09 16.65
N GLU A 170 -10.91 -1.29 17.97
CA GLU A 170 -9.84 -0.82 18.84
C GLU A 170 -8.49 -1.43 18.49
N THR A 171 -8.46 -2.74 18.23
CA THR A 171 -7.24 -3.44 17.80
C THR A 171 -6.73 -2.91 16.45
N ASN A 172 -7.64 -2.68 15.50
CA ASN A 172 -7.27 -2.13 14.18
C ASN A 172 -6.68 -0.74 14.30
N LEU A 173 -7.24 0.13 15.14
CA LEU A 173 -6.71 1.48 15.36
C LEU A 173 -5.37 1.45 16.08
N LYS A 174 -5.17 0.57 17.07
CA LYS A 174 -3.85 0.38 17.72
C LYS A 174 -2.79 -0.04 16.72
N ILE A 175 -3.13 -0.96 15.79
CA ILE A 175 -2.20 -1.38 14.74
C ILE A 175 -1.90 -0.23 13.79
N PHE A 176 -2.92 0.52 13.36
CA PHE A 176 -2.73 1.69 12.52
C PHE A 176 -1.76 2.67 13.16
N ASP A 177 -2.02 3.09 14.40
CA ASP A 177 -1.23 4.09 15.11
C ASP A 177 0.23 3.63 15.31
N ALA A 178 0.45 2.39 15.75
CA ALA A 178 1.79 1.83 15.95
C ALA A 178 2.60 1.70 14.63
N CYS A 179 1.93 1.37 13.52
CA CYS A 179 2.59 1.26 12.22
C CYS A 179 2.82 2.63 11.57
N TYR A 180 1.93 3.58 11.81
CA TYR A 180 2.13 4.99 11.43
C TYR A 180 3.37 5.56 12.12
N ASP A 181 3.49 5.41 13.44
CA ASP A 181 4.66 5.88 14.20
C ASP A 181 5.97 5.25 13.71
N THR A 182 5.93 3.96 13.36
CA THR A 182 7.08 3.29 12.75
C THR A 182 7.43 3.89 11.40
N GLY A 183 6.43 4.13 10.56
CA GLY A 183 6.60 4.76 9.26
C GLY A 183 7.18 6.17 9.37
N LYS A 184 6.75 6.97 10.35
CA LYS A 184 7.30 8.29 10.62
C LYS A 184 8.79 8.26 10.95
N LYS A 185 9.22 7.28 11.77
CA LYS A 185 10.65 7.09 12.08
C LYS A 185 11.46 6.73 10.84
N ILE A 186 10.91 5.85 9.98
CA ILE A 186 11.58 5.45 8.72
C ILE A 186 11.61 6.63 7.74
N ALA A 187 10.52 7.38 7.60
CA ALA A 187 10.46 8.55 6.73
C ALA A 187 11.43 9.67 7.14
N ALA A 188 11.69 9.83 8.44
CA ALA A 188 12.64 10.80 8.96
C ALA A 188 14.11 10.39 8.79
N ALA A 189 14.38 9.10 8.58
CA ALA A 189 15.74 8.56 8.44
C ALA A 189 16.17 8.43 6.96
N GLY A 190 15.27 8.56 5.99
CA GLY A 190 15.52 8.43 4.55
C GLY A 190 15.21 9.68 3.76
#